data_758b8c0d33aa9854a79afc5a6b7acaa8
#
_entry.id   758b8c0d33aa9854a79afc5a6b7acaa8
#
_cell.length_a   1.000
_cell.length_b   1.000
_cell.length_c   1.000
_cell.angle_alpha   90.00
_cell.angle_beta   90.00
_cell.angle_gamma   90.00
#
_symmetry.space_group_name_H-M   'P 1'
#
loop_
_entity.id
_entity.type
_entity.pdbx_description
1 polymer ?
#
loop_
_entity_poly.entity_id
_entity_poly.type
_entity_poly.pdbx_seq_one_letter_code
_entity_poly.pdbx_strand_id
1 'polypeptide(L)'
;MTPVLLRTDIEQFRNIVTSQFGLQFEDEKLDYLADVMLQRMESVGRARFESCSAYLVHLNASPKGSAEWRALAEQLTVNETFFFRNSDNFLALAELVLPERIRVKAKTKQLRILSAGCSSGDEAYSLAIMVREALPNIDDWDVKIVGIDINPAILLKASQARYSEWALRATSEYLKRRYFRPDGADYFLAPEIQKMVSFEERNLIDEDPRFWKSLACDVVFCRNVLMYFTPEIARSVVGRISQALLPGGFLFLGHAETLRGITPEFHLCHTHDTFYYQQRDAFEAHQMHLSTQSEAHTLSAAKAAPLFTHTHTHTHTHTTTQPQHPVSSQPAATAPQRAWDLSLVLEAVRQERFADALELIGSLPADSHEDPDALLLRAVLLTNHGRIKESEEVCRRLLALDELNAGAHYLMALCSEHDGDPNSAIEHGLTAIYLDPGFAMPHLHLGILAKRSGDTVSAQRELGKARVLLASEDASRILLFGGGFSRDALLQLCRTQLTAAGGEA
;
A
#
# COMPACT_ATOMS: atom_id res chain seq x y z
N MET A 1 -41.31 13.98 -16.31
CA MET A 1 -40.26 15.03 -16.21
C MET A 1 -39.03 14.37 -15.66
N THR A 2 -37.85 14.62 -16.23
CA THR A 2 -36.61 14.18 -15.64
C THR A 2 -36.40 14.99 -14.35
N PRO A 3 -36.10 14.37 -13.19
CA PRO A 3 -35.87 15.14 -11.97
C PRO A 3 -34.67 16.08 -12.19
N VAL A 4 -34.79 17.30 -11.68
CA VAL A 4 -33.70 18.26 -11.73
C VAL A 4 -32.63 17.76 -10.76
N LEU A 5 -31.47 17.39 -11.31
CA LEU A 5 -30.34 16.93 -10.55
C LEU A 5 -29.50 18.13 -10.11
N LEU A 6 -29.36 18.32 -8.81
CA LEU A 6 -28.51 19.36 -8.26
C LEU A 6 -27.11 18.79 -7.92
N ARG A 7 -26.06 19.59 -8.02
CA ARG A 7 -24.71 19.19 -7.63
C ARG A 7 -24.67 18.70 -6.17
N THR A 8 -25.43 19.32 -5.29
CA THR A 8 -25.57 18.89 -3.89
C THR A 8 -26.13 17.49 -3.73
N ASP A 9 -27.06 17.05 -4.60
CA ASP A 9 -27.61 15.68 -4.58
C ASP A 9 -26.53 14.68 -4.98
N ILE A 10 -25.68 15.01 -5.96
CA ILE A 10 -24.59 14.14 -6.43
C ILE A 10 -23.50 14.02 -5.34
N GLU A 11 -23.13 15.13 -4.69
CA GLU A 11 -22.17 15.14 -3.59
C GLU A 11 -22.69 14.35 -2.38
N GLN A 12 -23.98 14.43 -2.09
CA GLN A 12 -24.60 13.61 -1.05
C GLN A 12 -24.61 12.12 -1.44
N PHE A 13 -24.90 11.80 -2.70
CA PHE A 13 -24.82 10.43 -3.21
C PHE A 13 -23.41 9.89 -3.09
N ARG A 14 -22.38 10.65 -3.51
CA ARG A 14 -20.97 10.31 -3.33
C ARG A 14 -20.66 9.96 -1.88
N ASN A 15 -21.07 10.78 -0.93
CA ASN A 15 -20.82 10.57 0.49
C ASN A 15 -21.49 9.27 1.01
N ILE A 16 -22.72 9.00 0.57
CA ILE A 16 -23.46 7.79 0.91
C ILE A 16 -22.74 6.56 0.35
N VAL A 17 -22.32 6.60 -0.92
CA VAL A 17 -21.57 5.52 -1.60
C VAL A 17 -20.23 5.28 -0.90
N THR A 18 -19.48 6.35 -0.59
CA THR A 18 -18.20 6.23 0.12
C THR A 18 -18.40 5.61 1.50
N SER A 19 -19.42 6.03 2.25
CA SER A 19 -19.73 5.45 3.56
C SER A 19 -20.12 3.96 3.49
N GLN A 20 -20.83 3.55 2.42
CA GLN A 20 -21.34 2.19 2.28
C GLN A 20 -20.32 1.21 1.69
N PHE A 21 -19.51 1.67 0.73
CA PHE A 21 -18.60 0.82 -0.04
C PHE A 21 -17.11 1.12 0.21
N GLY A 22 -16.80 2.26 0.82
CA GLY A 22 -15.43 2.74 0.98
C GLY A 22 -14.84 3.38 -0.28
N LEU A 23 -15.56 3.34 -1.39
CA LEU A 23 -15.07 3.82 -2.68
C LEU A 23 -14.90 5.34 -2.70
N GLN A 24 -13.74 5.81 -3.14
CA GLN A 24 -13.44 7.21 -3.34
C GLN A 24 -13.74 7.62 -4.79
N PHE A 25 -14.44 8.72 -4.96
CA PHE A 25 -14.69 9.33 -6.26
C PHE A 25 -14.27 10.80 -6.22
N GLU A 26 -13.34 11.17 -7.10
CA GLU A 26 -12.89 12.55 -7.26
C GLU A 26 -13.93 13.40 -8.03
N ASP A 27 -13.74 14.72 -8.04
CA ASP A 27 -14.73 15.64 -8.64
C ASP A 27 -14.94 15.38 -10.15
N GLU A 28 -13.91 14.87 -10.86
CA GLU A 28 -14.00 14.48 -12.27
C GLU A 28 -14.96 13.28 -12.52
N LYS A 29 -15.33 12.55 -11.47
CA LYS A 29 -16.27 11.43 -11.54
C LYS A 29 -17.70 11.77 -11.14
N LEU A 30 -17.99 13.05 -10.84
CA LEU A 30 -19.35 13.46 -10.43
C LEU A 30 -20.39 13.21 -11.53
N ASP A 31 -20.06 13.45 -12.79
CA ASP A 31 -20.96 13.17 -13.92
C ASP A 31 -21.28 11.68 -14.04
N TYR A 32 -20.28 10.82 -13.86
CA TYR A 32 -20.49 9.37 -13.81
C TYR A 32 -21.42 8.96 -12.65
N LEU A 33 -21.21 9.52 -11.46
CA LEU A 33 -22.10 9.25 -10.31
C LEU A 33 -23.52 9.74 -10.54
N ALA A 34 -23.69 10.89 -11.22
CA ALA A 34 -24.99 11.40 -11.64
C ALA A 34 -25.71 10.42 -12.55
N ASP A 35 -25.03 9.91 -13.56
CA ASP A 35 -25.57 8.92 -14.49
C ASP A 35 -25.99 7.63 -13.78
N VAL A 36 -25.13 7.10 -12.90
CA VAL A 36 -25.44 5.92 -12.08
C VAL A 36 -26.68 6.16 -11.24
N MET A 37 -26.77 7.28 -10.52
CA MET A 37 -27.93 7.62 -9.68
C MET A 37 -29.23 7.67 -10.51
N LEU A 38 -29.20 8.35 -11.65
CA LEU A 38 -30.37 8.47 -12.54
C LEU A 38 -30.79 7.10 -13.10
N GLN A 39 -29.85 6.28 -13.54
CA GLN A 39 -30.13 4.92 -14.02
C GLN A 39 -30.74 4.04 -12.92
N ARG A 40 -30.27 4.16 -11.68
CA ARG A 40 -30.84 3.43 -10.56
C ARG A 40 -32.27 3.87 -10.25
N MET A 41 -32.51 5.18 -10.18
CA MET A 41 -33.85 5.73 -9.99
C MET A 41 -34.83 5.25 -11.09
N GLU A 42 -34.35 5.17 -12.34
CA GLU A 42 -35.15 4.64 -13.44
C GLU A 42 -35.46 3.15 -13.28
N SER A 43 -34.47 2.36 -12.88
CA SER A 43 -34.58 0.90 -12.72
C SER A 43 -35.48 0.49 -11.56
N VAL A 44 -35.50 1.25 -10.47
CA VAL A 44 -36.40 1.01 -9.31
C VAL A 44 -37.81 1.47 -9.59
N GLY A 45 -38.00 2.29 -10.66
CA GLY A 45 -39.26 2.85 -11.11
C GLY A 45 -39.39 4.34 -10.82
N ARG A 46 -39.38 5.15 -11.87
CA ARG A 46 -39.45 6.63 -11.77
C ARG A 46 -40.66 7.14 -10.99
N ALA A 47 -41.77 6.39 -10.98
CA ALA A 47 -42.97 6.76 -10.24
C ALA A 47 -42.84 6.64 -8.73
N ARG A 48 -41.74 6.00 -8.25
CA ARG A 48 -41.48 5.77 -6.80
C ARG A 48 -40.78 6.93 -6.14
N PHE A 49 -40.04 7.72 -6.91
CA PHE A 49 -39.24 8.84 -6.36
C PHE A 49 -39.63 10.15 -7.06
N GLU A 50 -40.15 11.09 -6.28
CA GLU A 50 -40.53 12.44 -6.76
C GLU A 50 -39.31 13.33 -7.05
N SER A 51 -38.16 13.02 -6.41
CA SER A 51 -36.92 13.78 -6.50
C SER A 51 -35.69 12.92 -6.24
N CYS A 52 -34.50 13.43 -6.59
CA CYS A 52 -33.21 12.82 -6.24
C CYS A 52 -33.06 12.69 -4.72
N SER A 53 -33.43 13.71 -3.96
CA SER A 53 -33.39 13.66 -2.49
C SER A 53 -34.26 12.53 -1.90
N ALA A 54 -35.44 12.23 -2.50
CA ALA A 54 -36.28 11.09 -2.07
C ALA A 54 -35.58 9.75 -2.27
N TYR A 55 -34.84 9.59 -3.37
CA TYR A 55 -34.00 8.40 -3.61
C TYR A 55 -32.86 8.28 -2.59
N LEU A 56 -32.17 9.38 -2.27
CA LEU A 56 -31.10 9.39 -1.26
C LEU A 56 -31.60 9.00 0.13
N VAL A 57 -32.80 9.51 0.50
CA VAL A 57 -33.47 9.09 1.75
C VAL A 57 -33.79 7.58 1.73
N HIS A 58 -34.27 7.08 0.60
CA HIS A 58 -34.54 5.65 0.45
C HIS A 58 -33.27 4.80 0.59
N LEU A 59 -32.16 5.21 -0.04
CA LEU A 59 -30.87 4.53 0.08
C LEU A 59 -30.40 4.47 1.53
N ASN A 60 -30.42 5.60 2.24
CA ASN A 60 -30.01 5.66 3.64
C ASN A 60 -30.89 4.81 4.57
N ALA A 61 -32.18 4.65 4.24
CA ALA A 61 -33.09 3.81 5.00
C ALA A 61 -33.01 2.32 4.62
N SER A 62 -32.35 1.99 3.50
CA SER A 62 -32.25 0.62 3.02
C SER A 62 -31.23 -0.19 3.82
N PRO A 63 -31.55 -1.42 4.26
CA PRO A 63 -30.58 -2.28 4.93
C PRO A 63 -29.34 -2.54 4.08
N LYS A 64 -28.19 -2.68 4.71
CA LYS A 64 -26.97 -3.16 4.04
C LYS A 64 -27.26 -4.50 3.35
N GLY A 65 -26.74 -4.67 2.13
CA GLY A 65 -26.96 -5.88 1.34
C GLY A 65 -28.35 -6.01 0.72
N SER A 66 -29.22 -4.96 0.78
CA SER A 66 -30.48 -4.92 0.03
C SER A 66 -30.28 -5.00 -1.48
N ALA A 67 -31.33 -5.32 -2.23
CA ALA A 67 -31.28 -5.42 -3.69
C ALA A 67 -30.74 -4.13 -4.35
N GLU A 68 -31.07 -2.96 -3.78
CA GLU A 68 -30.60 -1.69 -4.32
C GLU A 68 -29.10 -1.49 -4.08
N TRP A 69 -28.58 -1.82 -2.88
CA TRP A 69 -27.14 -1.77 -2.59
C TRP A 69 -26.35 -2.75 -3.46
N ARG A 70 -26.86 -3.96 -3.70
CA ARG A 70 -26.24 -4.94 -4.61
C ARG A 70 -26.19 -4.42 -6.04
N ALA A 71 -27.25 -3.81 -6.52
CA ALA A 71 -27.29 -3.23 -7.85
C ALA A 71 -26.36 -2.02 -8.00
N LEU A 72 -26.18 -1.22 -6.94
CA LEU A 72 -25.16 -0.16 -6.92
C LEU A 72 -23.75 -0.73 -6.91
N ALA A 73 -23.48 -1.79 -6.13
CA ALA A 73 -22.19 -2.47 -6.15
C ALA A 73 -21.84 -2.98 -7.55
N GLU A 74 -22.82 -3.54 -8.28
CA GLU A 74 -22.63 -4.01 -9.66
C GLU A 74 -22.21 -2.87 -10.61
N GLN A 75 -22.78 -1.67 -10.47
CA GLN A 75 -22.48 -0.54 -11.35
C GLN A 75 -21.22 0.24 -10.96
N LEU A 76 -20.88 0.29 -9.65
CA LEU A 76 -19.82 1.13 -9.14
C LEU A 76 -18.46 0.40 -9.03
N THR A 77 -18.45 -0.95 -9.12
CA THR A 77 -17.20 -1.71 -9.04
C THR A 77 -16.60 -1.94 -10.43
N VAL A 78 -15.25 -1.84 -10.48
CA VAL A 78 -14.48 -2.16 -11.68
C VAL A 78 -14.12 -3.64 -11.63
N ASN A 79 -14.59 -4.40 -12.62
CA ASN A 79 -14.46 -5.87 -12.64
C ASN A 79 -13.42 -6.36 -13.65
N GLU A 80 -12.40 -5.56 -13.97
CA GLU A 80 -11.35 -5.97 -14.90
C GLU A 80 -10.37 -6.93 -14.23
N THR A 81 -10.42 -8.20 -14.65
CA THR A 81 -9.53 -9.25 -14.18
C THR A 81 -9.25 -10.27 -15.28
N PHE A 82 -8.22 -11.09 -15.11
CA PHE A 82 -7.89 -12.21 -15.98
C PHE A 82 -6.94 -13.18 -15.27
N PHE A 83 -6.88 -14.42 -15.72
CA PHE A 83 -6.02 -15.45 -15.15
C PHE A 83 -4.54 -15.04 -15.20
N PHE A 84 -3.82 -15.25 -14.09
CA PHE A 84 -2.39 -14.97 -13.93
C PHE A 84 -2.00 -13.51 -14.21
N ARG A 85 -2.92 -12.57 -13.96
CA ARG A 85 -2.63 -11.12 -14.05
C ARG A 85 -1.42 -10.76 -13.19
N ASN A 86 -0.39 -10.10 -13.80
CA ASN A 86 0.91 -9.83 -13.20
C ASN A 86 1.60 -11.15 -12.81
N SER A 87 2.10 -11.87 -13.81
CA SER A 87 2.72 -13.19 -13.70
C SER A 87 3.79 -13.30 -12.62
N ASP A 88 4.53 -12.21 -12.37
CA ASP A 88 5.62 -12.15 -11.41
C ASP A 88 5.14 -12.39 -9.96
N ASN A 89 3.93 -11.93 -9.60
CA ASN A 89 3.32 -12.29 -8.32
C ASN A 89 3.10 -13.80 -8.19
N PHE A 90 2.67 -14.46 -9.27
CA PHE A 90 2.44 -15.91 -9.27
C PHE A 90 3.76 -16.68 -9.31
N LEU A 91 4.81 -16.16 -9.93
CA LEU A 91 6.15 -16.75 -9.85
C LEU A 91 6.70 -16.64 -8.42
N ALA A 92 6.63 -15.48 -7.79
CA ALA A 92 7.01 -15.31 -6.39
C ALA A 92 6.23 -16.23 -5.45
N LEU A 93 4.92 -16.38 -5.69
CA LEU A 93 4.08 -17.31 -4.95
C LEU A 93 4.55 -18.76 -5.14
N ALA A 94 4.82 -19.20 -6.37
CA ALA A 94 5.15 -20.58 -6.68
C ALA A 94 6.53 -20.99 -6.18
N GLU A 95 7.53 -20.11 -6.35
CA GLU A 95 8.93 -20.48 -6.14
C GLU A 95 9.40 -20.20 -4.71
N LEU A 96 8.78 -19.25 -4.01
CA LEU A 96 9.21 -18.86 -2.66
C LEU A 96 8.12 -19.09 -1.61
N VAL A 97 6.92 -18.51 -1.80
CA VAL A 97 5.92 -18.46 -0.74
C VAL A 97 5.26 -19.83 -0.51
N LEU A 98 4.79 -20.51 -1.56
CA LEU A 98 4.18 -21.83 -1.42
C LEU A 98 5.15 -22.87 -0.87
N PRO A 99 6.40 -23.01 -1.35
CA PRO A 99 7.37 -23.95 -0.76
C PRO A 99 7.60 -23.69 0.73
N GLU A 100 7.71 -22.44 1.14
CA GLU A 100 7.88 -22.08 2.55
C GLU A 100 6.64 -22.46 3.37
N ARG A 101 5.43 -22.06 2.93
CA ARG A 101 4.19 -22.38 3.64
C ARG A 101 3.92 -23.88 3.71
N ILE A 102 4.17 -24.62 2.63
CA ILE A 102 4.07 -26.09 2.60
C ILE A 102 5.02 -26.71 3.63
N ARG A 103 6.26 -26.24 3.70
CA ARG A 103 7.24 -26.71 4.68
C ARG A 103 6.78 -26.42 6.12
N VAL A 104 6.32 -25.21 6.41
CA VAL A 104 5.84 -24.80 7.74
C VAL A 104 4.61 -25.62 8.14
N LYS A 105 3.70 -25.88 7.20
CA LYS A 105 2.44 -26.59 7.42
C LYS A 105 2.51 -28.10 7.20
N ALA A 106 3.68 -28.66 6.98
CA ALA A 106 3.87 -30.10 6.68
C ALA A 106 3.25 -31.05 7.71
N LYS A 107 3.17 -30.63 8.99
CA LYS A 107 2.55 -31.42 10.07
C LYS A 107 1.03 -31.32 10.09
N THR A 108 0.47 -30.13 9.87
CA THR A 108 -0.99 -29.89 9.92
C THR A 108 -1.65 -30.18 8.60
N LYS A 109 -0.89 -30.10 7.49
CA LYS A 109 -1.36 -30.25 6.11
C LYS A 109 -2.58 -29.34 5.80
N GLN A 110 -2.55 -28.11 6.33
CA GLN A 110 -3.61 -27.12 6.14
C GLN A 110 -3.03 -25.89 5.44
N LEU A 111 -3.65 -25.47 4.34
CA LEU A 111 -3.29 -24.25 3.63
C LEU A 111 -4.54 -23.40 3.40
N ARG A 112 -4.48 -22.13 3.78
CA ARG A 112 -5.59 -21.16 3.72
C ARG A 112 -5.16 -19.96 2.92
N ILE A 113 -5.91 -19.64 1.87
CA ILE A 113 -5.63 -18.51 0.98
C ILE A 113 -6.89 -17.66 0.83
N LEU A 114 -6.73 -16.36 0.86
CA LEU A 114 -7.79 -15.38 0.60
C LEU A 114 -7.47 -14.61 -0.67
N SER A 115 -8.44 -14.48 -1.57
CA SER A 115 -8.46 -13.53 -2.67
C SER A 115 -9.52 -12.46 -2.35
N ALA A 116 -9.08 -11.27 -1.95
CA ALA A 116 -9.91 -10.17 -1.52
C ALA A 116 -10.16 -9.20 -2.69
N GLY A 117 -11.43 -9.02 -3.08
CA GLY A 117 -11.79 -8.35 -4.33
C GLY A 117 -11.56 -9.28 -5.53
N CYS A 118 -12.03 -10.53 -5.42
CA CYS A 118 -11.71 -11.59 -6.39
C CYS A 118 -12.41 -11.44 -7.75
N SER A 119 -13.34 -10.49 -7.90
CA SER A 119 -14.10 -10.25 -9.13
C SER A 119 -14.70 -11.54 -9.71
N SER A 120 -14.52 -11.82 -11.01
CA SER A 120 -15.01 -13.04 -11.69
C SER A 120 -14.25 -14.32 -11.33
N GLY A 121 -13.43 -14.32 -10.28
CA GLY A 121 -12.77 -15.51 -9.75
C GLY A 121 -11.47 -15.91 -10.43
N ASP A 122 -11.05 -15.21 -11.49
CA ASP A 122 -9.82 -15.49 -12.26
C ASP A 122 -8.59 -15.58 -11.35
N GLU A 123 -8.45 -14.67 -10.40
CA GLU A 123 -7.34 -14.67 -9.44
C GLU A 123 -7.45 -15.85 -8.46
N ALA A 124 -8.61 -16.06 -7.86
CA ALA A 124 -8.82 -17.15 -6.90
C ALA A 124 -8.58 -18.53 -7.54
N TYR A 125 -9.00 -18.71 -8.79
CA TYR A 125 -8.72 -19.94 -9.53
C TYR A 125 -7.27 -20.04 -10.02
N SER A 126 -6.62 -18.93 -10.34
CA SER A 126 -5.17 -18.94 -10.63
C SER A 126 -4.38 -19.40 -9.41
N LEU A 127 -4.75 -18.95 -8.20
CA LEU A 127 -4.18 -19.41 -6.93
C LEU A 127 -4.41 -20.91 -6.73
N ALA A 128 -5.62 -21.41 -7.01
CA ALA A 128 -5.93 -22.82 -6.92
C ALA A 128 -5.09 -23.69 -7.87
N ILE A 129 -4.89 -23.25 -9.10
CA ILE A 129 -4.02 -23.89 -10.08
C ILE A 129 -2.57 -23.93 -9.57
N MET A 130 -2.04 -22.79 -9.05
CA MET A 130 -0.68 -22.74 -8.53
C MET A 130 -0.46 -23.67 -7.35
N VAL A 131 -1.43 -23.74 -6.42
CA VAL A 131 -1.36 -24.68 -5.30
C VAL A 131 -1.39 -26.12 -5.79
N ARG A 132 -2.24 -26.44 -6.78
CA ARG A 132 -2.35 -27.79 -7.36
C ARG A 132 -1.05 -28.21 -8.05
N GLU A 133 -0.37 -27.29 -8.73
CA GLU A 133 0.93 -27.57 -9.36
C GLU A 133 2.05 -27.74 -8.32
N ALA A 134 1.99 -26.97 -7.21
CA ALA A 134 3.01 -27.02 -6.15
C ALA A 134 2.86 -28.23 -5.20
N LEU A 135 1.67 -28.84 -5.11
CA LEU A 135 1.36 -29.96 -4.22
C LEU A 135 0.94 -31.21 -4.99
N PRO A 136 1.87 -32.07 -5.44
CA PRO A 136 1.54 -33.32 -6.15
C PRO A 136 0.61 -34.26 -5.37
N ASN A 137 0.68 -34.21 -4.03
CA ASN A 137 -0.15 -35.00 -3.11
C ASN A 137 -1.23 -34.15 -2.43
N ILE A 138 -1.86 -33.25 -3.18
CA ILE A 138 -2.84 -32.27 -2.66
C ILE A 138 -4.03 -32.94 -1.94
N ASP A 139 -4.38 -34.16 -2.32
CA ASP A 139 -5.48 -34.91 -1.71
C ASP A 139 -5.22 -35.27 -0.23
N ASP A 140 -3.96 -35.21 0.22
CA ASP A 140 -3.58 -35.32 1.63
C ASP A 140 -3.69 -34.01 2.41
N TRP A 141 -4.02 -32.90 1.74
CA TRP A 141 -4.04 -31.57 2.33
C TRP A 141 -5.45 -31.01 2.42
N ASP A 142 -5.75 -30.33 3.51
CA ASP A 142 -6.94 -29.50 3.62
C ASP A 142 -6.62 -28.09 3.09
N VAL A 143 -6.78 -27.93 1.77
CA VAL A 143 -6.60 -26.64 1.08
C VAL A 143 -7.94 -25.93 0.94
N LYS A 144 -7.99 -24.67 1.38
CA LYS A 144 -9.17 -23.80 1.19
C LYS A 144 -8.74 -22.46 0.65
N ILE A 145 -9.34 -22.07 -0.46
CA ILE A 145 -9.19 -20.76 -1.06
C ILE A 145 -10.55 -20.07 -1.01
N VAL A 146 -10.57 -18.90 -0.40
CA VAL A 146 -11.79 -18.10 -0.28
C VAL A 146 -11.64 -16.87 -1.15
N GLY A 147 -12.54 -16.71 -2.13
CA GLY A 147 -12.69 -15.49 -2.91
C GLY A 147 -13.80 -14.63 -2.31
N ILE A 148 -13.51 -13.37 -2.01
CA ILE A 148 -14.52 -12.42 -1.52
C ILE A 148 -14.63 -11.22 -2.45
N ASP A 149 -15.86 -10.79 -2.69
CA ASP A 149 -16.17 -9.58 -3.46
C ASP A 149 -17.49 -8.98 -2.96
N ILE A 150 -17.64 -7.67 -3.14
CA ILE A 150 -18.87 -6.97 -2.77
C ILE A 150 -19.97 -7.11 -3.82
N ASN A 151 -19.60 -7.49 -5.05
CA ASN A 151 -20.47 -7.57 -6.20
C ASN A 151 -21.02 -9.00 -6.40
N PRO A 152 -22.29 -9.28 -6.03
CA PRO A 152 -22.85 -10.63 -6.12
C PRO A 152 -23.01 -11.12 -7.54
N ALA A 153 -23.22 -10.22 -8.51
CA ALA A 153 -23.38 -10.61 -9.90
C ALA A 153 -22.07 -11.15 -10.49
N ILE A 154 -20.93 -10.55 -10.09
CA ILE A 154 -19.62 -11.04 -10.54
C ILE A 154 -19.24 -12.36 -9.85
N LEU A 155 -19.62 -12.53 -8.57
CA LEU A 155 -19.41 -13.80 -7.85
C LEU A 155 -20.24 -14.95 -8.45
N LEU A 156 -21.43 -14.65 -8.99
CA LEU A 156 -22.21 -15.63 -9.74
C LEU A 156 -21.45 -16.07 -11.00
N LYS A 157 -20.82 -15.16 -11.74
CA LYS A 157 -19.95 -15.51 -12.88
C LYS A 157 -18.76 -16.35 -12.43
N ALA A 158 -18.11 -15.97 -11.33
CA ALA A 158 -17.02 -16.74 -10.75
C ALA A 158 -17.43 -18.20 -10.45
N SER A 159 -18.61 -18.40 -9.86
CA SER A 159 -19.12 -19.74 -9.53
C SER A 159 -19.51 -20.57 -10.75
N GLN A 160 -19.82 -19.95 -11.88
CA GLN A 160 -20.07 -20.63 -13.16
C GLN A 160 -18.80 -21.20 -13.78
N ALA A 161 -17.63 -20.66 -13.42
CA ALA A 161 -16.30 -21.08 -13.88
C ALA A 161 -16.18 -21.20 -15.41
N ARG A 162 -16.84 -20.29 -16.15
CA ARG A 162 -16.79 -20.17 -17.61
C ARG A 162 -16.07 -18.89 -17.98
N TYR A 163 -15.11 -18.98 -18.87
CA TYR A 163 -14.19 -17.90 -19.19
C TYR A 163 -13.95 -17.78 -20.68
N SER A 164 -13.88 -16.56 -21.17
CA SER A 164 -13.54 -16.28 -22.57
C SER A 164 -12.05 -16.51 -22.83
N GLU A 165 -11.69 -16.62 -24.11
CA GLU A 165 -10.28 -16.65 -24.55
C GLU A 165 -9.50 -15.43 -24.01
N TRP A 166 -10.15 -14.25 -23.96
CA TRP A 166 -9.55 -13.03 -23.42
C TRP A 166 -9.17 -13.13 -21.95
N ALA A 167 -9.97 -13.80 -21.14
CA ALA A 167 -9.67 -14.06 -19.73
C ALA A 167 -8.43 -14.95 -19.55
N LEU A 168 -8.12 -15.80 -20.55
CA LEU A 168 -7.00 -16.74 -20.54
C LEU A 168 -5.73 -16.22 -21.24
N ARG A 169 -5.68 -14.96 -21.69
CA ARG A 169 -4.59 -14.40 -22.51
C ARG A 169 -3.19 -14.47 -21.89
N ALA A 170 -3.09 -14.49 -20.55
CA ALA A 170 -1.85 -14.65 -19.83
C ALA A 170 -1.63 -16.07 -19.28
N THR A 171 -2.52 -17.02 -19.61
CA THR A 171 -2.41 -18.42 -19.19
C THR A 171 -1.52 -19.16 -20.15
N SER A 172 -0.51 -19.88 -19.65
CA SER A 172 0.37 -20.69 -20.49
C SER A 172 -0.44 -21.81 -21.19
N GLU A 173 -0.02 -22.20 -22.39
CA GLU A 173 -0.64 -23.27 -23.14
C GLU A 173 -0.66 -24.61 -22.39
N TYR A 174 0.33 -24.86 -21.54
CA TYR A 174 0.37 -26.04 -20.67
C TYR A 174 -0.79 -26.03 -19.68
N LEU A 175 -0.96 -24.95 -18.91
CA LEU A 175 -2.03 -24.80 -17.91
C LEU A 175 -3.42 -24.74 -18.57
N LYS A 176 -3.51 -24.08 -19.74
CA LYS A 176 -4.74 -24.01 -20.50
C LYS A 176 -5.23 -25.40 -20.93
N ARG A 177 -4.35 -26.24 -21.52
CA ARG A 177 -4.70 -27.61 -21.91
C ARG A 177 -5.02 -28.50 -20.71
N ARG A 178 -4.38 -28.28 -19.59
CA ARG A 178 -4.53 -29.13 -18.41
C ARG A 178 -5.81 -28.83 -17.63
N TYR A 179 -6.17 -27.56 -17.48
CA TYR A 179 -7.24 -27.13 -16.58
C TYR A 179 -8.45 -26.50 -17.25
N PHE A 180 -8.42 -26.27 -18.54
CA PHE A 180 -9.53 -25.65 -19.26
C PHE A 180 -10.00 -26.53 -20.42
N ARG A 181 -11.31 -26.72 -20.51
CA ARG A 181 -11.94 -27.45 -21.59
C ARG A 181 -12.73 -26.50 -22.46
N PRO A 182 -12.55 -26.51 -23.79
CA PRO A 182 -13.37 -25.71 -24.70
C PRO A 182 -14.88 -26.02 -24.53
N ASP A 183 -15.69 -24.99 -24.49
CA ASP A 183 -17.15 -25.07 -24.38
C ASP A 183 -17.78 -23.98 -25.23
N GLY A 184 -17.98 -24.24 -26.52
CA GLY A 184 -18.41 -23.27 -27.52
C GLY A 184 -17.36 -22.19 -27.78
N ALA A 185 -17.69 -20.92 -27.52
CA ALA A 185 -16.76 -19.79 -27.63
C ALA A 185 -15.94 -19.56 -26.34
N ASP A 186 -16.28 -20.27 -25.27
CA ASP A 186 -15.67 -20.13 -23.94
C ASP A 186 -14.89 -21.38 -23.55
N TYR A 187 -14.34 -21.32 -22.35
CA TYR A 187 -13.64 -22.41 -21.69
C TYR A 187 -14.25 -22.68 -20.32
N PHE A 188 -14.42 -23.94 -20.00
CA PHE A 188 -14.88 -24.40 -18.69
C PHE A 188 -13.69 -24.87 -17.85
N LEU A 189 -13.55 -24.33 -16.65
CA LEU A 189 -12.49 -24.70 -15.72
C LEU A 189 -12.68 -26.11 -15.15
N ALA A 190 -11.62 -26.85 -14.97
CA ALA A 190 -11.64 -28.22 -14.43
C ALA A 190 -12.31 -28.29 -13.04
N PRO A 191 -13.22 -29.26 -12.81
CA PRO A 191 -13.98 -29.36 -11.55
C PRO A 191 -13.11 -29.57 -10.31
N GLU A 192 -11.93 -30.17 -10.45
CA GLU A 192 -10.97 -30.35 -9.37
C GLU A 192 -10.38 -29.01 -8.87
N ILE A 193 -10.26 -28.01 -9.73
CA ILE A 193 -9.84 -26.64 -9.36
C ILE A 193 -11.01 -25.90 -8.73
N GLN A 194 -12.20 -26.01 -9.32
CA GLN A 194 -13.40 -25.34 -8.80
C GLN A 194 -13.69 -25.73 -7.34
N LYS A 195 -13.52 -26.99 -6.99
CA LYS A 195 -13.76 -27.51 -5.62
C LYS A 195 -12.83 -26.93 -4.55
N MET A 196 -11.69 -26.38 -4.95
CA MET A 196 -10.71 -25.77 -4.03
C MET A 196 -11.09 -24.35 -3.62
N VAL A 197 -12.04 -23.72 -4.34
CA VAL A 197 -12.40 -22.30 -4.17
C VAL A 197 -13.85 -22.17 -3.74
N SER A 198 -14.09 -21.34 -2.74
CA SER A 198 -15.42 -20.87 -2.35
C SER A 198 -15.53 -19.38 -2.51
N PHE A 199 -16.72 -18.88 -2.88
CA PHE A 199 -16.97 -17.46 -3.07
C PHE A 199 -17.98 -16.96 -2.04
N GLU A 200 -17.71 -15.78 -1.45
CA GLU A 200 -18.58 -15.15 -0.47
C GLU A 200 -18.79 -13.66 -0.81
N GLU A 201 -20.05 -13.21 -0.75
CA GLU A 201 -20.38 -11.79 -0.84
C GLU A 201 -19.96 -11.10 0.46
N ARG A 202 -18.90 -10.26 0.38
CA ARG A 202 -18.35 -9.55 1.53
C ARG A 202 -17.88 -8.16 1.14
N ASN A 203 -18.15 -7.21 2.01
CA ASN A 203 -17.57 -5.88 1.91
C ASN A 203 -16.31 -5.79 2.76
N LEU A 204 -15.19 -5.40 2.17
CA LEU A 204 -13.90 -5.28 2.87
C LEU A 204 -13.91 -4.24 4.00
N ILE A 205 -14.82 -3.27 3.94
CA ILE A 205 -14.93 -2.25 4.98
C ILE A 205 -15.78 -2.69 6.17
N ASP A 206 -16.53 -3.80 6.08
CA ASP A 206 -17.36 -4.27 7.17
C ASP A 206 -16.52 -4.83 8.32
N GLU A 207 -16.88 -4.41 9.52
CA GLU A 207 -16.27 -4.90 10.76
C GLU A 207 -16.94 -6.23 11.16
N ASP A 208 -16.32 -7.34 10.76
CA ASP A 208 -16.70 -8.68 11.21
C ASP A 208 -15.45 -9.41 11.78
N PRO A 209 -15.09 -9.15 13.04
CA PRO A 209 -13.88 -9.75 13.64
C PRO A 209 -13.94 -11.28 13.68
N ARG A 210 -15.15 -11.88 13.70
CA ARG A 210 -15.31 -13.34 13.69
C ARG A 210 -14.90 -13.91 12.33
N PHE A 211 -15.36 -13.28 11.26
CA PHE A 211 -14.99 -13.67 9.90
C PHE A 211 -13.48 -13.55 9.71
N TRP A 212 -12.90 -12.37 9.90
CA TRP A 212 -11.48 -12.12 9.63
C TRP A 212 -10.56 -13.06 10.43
N LYS A 213 -10.79 -13.23 11.72
CA LYS A 213 -10.00 -14.13 12.56
C LYS A 213 -10.18 -15.61 12.22
N SER A 214 -11.35 -16.02 11.70
CA SER A 214 -11.61 -17.41 11.35
C SER A 214 -10.90 -17.87 10.08
N LEU A 215 -10.49 -16.94 9.23
CA LEU A 215 -9.81 -17.25 7.96
C LEU A 215 -8.45 -17.88 8.19
N ALA A 216 -7.68 -17.43 9.19
CA ALA A 216 -6.36 -17.95 9.56
C ALA A 216 -5.49 -18.22 8.33
N CYS A 217 -5.32 -17.21 7.46
CA CYS A 217 -4.71 -17.33 6.14
C CYS A 217 -3.19 -17.46 6.21
N ASP A 218 -2.63 -18.31 5.36
CA ASP A 218 -1.20 -18.38 5.06
C ASP A 218 -0.81 -17.32 4.03
N VAL A 219 -1.72 -17.02 3.10
CA VAL A 219 -1.51 -16.05 2.00
C VAL A 219 -2.80 -15.26 1.75
N VAL A 220 -2.66 -13.96 1.57
CA VAL A 220 -3.74 -13.07 1.11
C VAL A 220 -3.31 -12.36 -0.16
N PHE A 221 -4.17 -12.41 -1.17
CA PHE A 221 -4.12 -11.54 -2.35
C PHE A 221 -5.18 -10.47 -2.20
N CYS A 222 -4.77 -9.19 -2.21
CA CYS A 222 -5.66 -8.03 -2.21
C CYS A 222 -5.14 -7.04 -3.25
N ARG A 223 -5.41 -7.33 -4.53
CA ARG A 223 -4.75 -6.68 -5.65
C ARG A 223 -5.72 -5.80 -6.43
N ASN A 224 -5.29 -4.58 -6.72
CA ASN A 224 -6.06 -3.58 -7.45
C ASN A 224 -7.42 -3.26 -6.77
N VAL A 225 -7.42 -3.17 -5.46
CA VAL A 225 -8.59 -2.90 -4.62
C VAL A 225 -8.37 -1.70 -3.70
N LEU A 226 -7.20 -1.63 -3.02
CA LEU A 226 -6.90 -0.57 -2.04
C LEU A 226 -6.87 0.81 -2.69
N MET A 227 -6.49 0.88 -3.97
CA MET A 227 -6.43 2.13 -4.75
C MET A 227 -7.80 2.82 -4.94
N TYR A 228 -8.89 2.13 -4.68
CA TYR A 228 -10.25 2.70 -4.77
C TYR A 228 -10.74 3.27 -3.43
N PHE A 229 -10.02 3.06 -2.34
CA PHE A 229 -10.40 3.50 -0.99
C PHE A 229 -9.71 4.80 -0.60
N THR A 230 -10.30 5.52 0.35
CA THR A 230 -9.56 6.60 1.02
C THR A 230 -8.40 6.02 1.85
N PRO A 231 -7.35 6.81 2.16
CA PRO A 231 -6.22 6.32 2.96
C PRO A 231 -6.63 5.74 4.32
N GLU A 232 -7.66 6.31 4.97
CA GLU A 232 -8.16 5.86 6.27
C GLU A 232 -8.85 4.50 6.14
N ILE A 233 -9.65 4.32 5.09
CA ILE A 233 -10.35 3.06 4.81
C ILE A 233 -9.34 2.00 4.40
N ALA A 234 -8.38 2.32 3.54
CA ALA A 234 -7.30 1.41 3.15
C ALA A 234 -6.53 0.91 4.38
N ARG A 235 -6.17 1.81 5.31
CA ARG A 235 -5.52 1.44 6.58
C ARG A 235 -6.37 0.47 7.41
N SER A 236 -7.68 0.73 7.50
CA SER A 236 -8.61 -0.13 8.22
C SER A 236 -8.75 -1.51 7.57
N VAL A 237 -8.81 -1.58 6.23
CA VAL A 237 -8.86 -2.84 5.47
C VAL A 237 -7.57 -3.64 5.66
N VAL A 238 -6.41 -3.00 5.55
CA VAL A 238 -5.11 -3.66 5.78
C VAL A 238 -5.00 -4.20 7.22
N GLY A 239 -5.49 -3.44 8.21
CA GLY A 239 -5.55 -3.93 9.60
C GLY A 239 -6.43 -5.18 9.77
N ARG A 240 -7.54 -5.32 9.01
CA ARG A 240 -8.35 -6.54 8.97
C ARG A 240 -7.62 -7.69 8.27
N ILE A 241 -6.94 -7.42 7.17
CA ILE A 241 -6.11 -8.41 6.47
C ILE A 241 -5.01 -8.92 7.39
N SER A 242 -4.34 -8.02 8.15
CA SER A 242 -3.34 -8.41 9.15
C SER A 242 -3.93 -9.36 10.21
N GLN A 243 -5.17 -9.11 10.67
CA GLN A 243 -5.86 -10.00 11.60
C GLN A 243 -6.24 -11.37 10.99
N ALA A 244 -6.44 -11.43 9.68
CA ALA A 244 -6.77 -12.68 8.98
C ALA A 244 -5.52 -13.52 8.69
N LEU A 245 -4.34 -12.91 8.60
CA LEU A 245 -3.09 -13.61 8.36
C LEU A 245 -2.60 -14.33 9.63
N LEU A 246 -2.01 -15.47 9.41
CA LEU A 246 -1.22 -16.16 10.45
C LEU A 246 0.17 -15.51 10.54
N PRO A 247 0.83 -15.56 11.71
CA PRO A 247 2.19 -15.07 11.87
C PRO A 247 3.12 -15.57 10.75
N GLY A 248 3.90 -14.66 10.15
CA GLY A 248 4.74 -14.94 9.00
C GLY A 248 3.99 -15.24 7.70
N GLY A 249 2.67 -14.98 7.65
CA GLY A 249 1.86 -15.07 6.43
C GLY A 249 2.18 -13.97 5.43
N PHE A 250 1.73 -14.13 4.18
CA PHE A 250 2.09 -13.26 3.08
C PHE A 250 0.91 -12.48 2.51
N LEU A 251 1.15 -11.22 2.16
CA LEU A 251 0.20 -10.34 1.49
C LEU A 251 0.76 -9.90 0.13
N PHE A 252 -0.03 -10.13 -0.92
CA PHE A 252 0.24 -9.63 -2.27
C PHE A 252 -0.72 -8.50 -2.59
N LEU A 253 -0.16 -7.38 -3.07
CA LEU A 253 -0.90 -6.22 -3.55
C LEU A 253 -0.78 -6.07 -5.06
N GLY A 254 -1.56 -5.16 -5.64
CA GLY A 254 -1.44 -4.77 -7.03
C GLY A 254 -0.15 -4.00 -7.29
N HIS A 255 0.28 -3.96 -8.54
CA HIS A 255 1.55 -3.34 -8.95
C HIS A 255 1.68 -1.85 -8.58
N ALA A 256 0.57 -1.13 -8.51
CA ALA A 256 0.52 0.29 -8.14
C ALA A 256 0.06 0.52 -6.68
N GLU A 257 0.08 -0.51 -5.84
CA GLU A 257 -0.39 -0.45 -4.45
C GLU A 257 0.77 -0.73 -3.50
N THR A 258 0.85 0.03 -2.41
CA THR A 258 1.91 -0.10 -1.41
C THR A 258 1.34 0.08 0.00
N LEU A 259 1.99 -0.54 1.00
CA LEU A 259 1.70 -0.33 2.42
C LEU A 259 2.42 0.90 3.01
N ARG A 260 3.13 1.66 2.20
CA ARG A 260 3.82 2.88 2.65
C ARG A 260 2.83 3.84 3.33
N GLY A 261 3.14 4.24 4.56
CA GLY A 261 2.27 5.13 5.35
C GLY A 261 0.95 4.50 5.83
N ILE A 262 0.73 3.19 5.60
CA ILE A 262 -0.45 2.46 6.04
C ILE A 262 -0.16 1.72 7.34
N THR A 263 0.85 0.84 7.39
CA THR A 263 1.20 0.05 8.57
C THR A 263 2.67 -0.39 8.54
N PRO A 264 3.33 -0.50 9.73
CA PRO A 264 4.66 -1.07 9.86
C PRO A 264 4.65 -2.59 10.15
N GLU A 265 3.48 -3.24 10.16
CA GLU A 265 3.32 -4.64 10.58
C GLU A 265 3.85 -5.67 9.58
N PHE A 266 4.37 -5.22 8.44
CA PHE A 266 4.83 -6.08 7.36
C PHE A 266 6.26 -5.76 6.96
N HIS A 267 7.01 -6.80 6.60
CA HIS A 267 8.26 -6.69 5.87
C HIS A 267 8.00 -6.61 4.37
N LEU A 268 8.73 -5.75 3.68
CA LEU A 268 8.72 -5.71 2.22
C LEU A 268 9.64 -6.81 1.68
N CYS A 269 9.12 -7.64 0.79
CA CYS A 269 9.87 -8.66 0.07
C CYS A 269 9.91 -8.32 -1.42
N HIS A 270 11.02 -8.62 -2.09
CA HIS A 270 11.19 -8.39 -3.52
C HIS A 270 11.78 -9.63 -4.21
N THR A 271 11.17 -10.02 -5.32
CA THR A 271 11.68 -11.07 -6.23
C THR A 271 10.92 -11.04 -7.55
N HIS A 272 11.48 -11.57 -8.64
CA HIS A 272 10.80 -11.69 -9.95
C HIS A 272 10.18 -10.38 -10.45
N ASP A 273 10.89 -9.26 -10.30
CA ASP A 273 10.39 -7.91 -10.63
C ASP A 273 9.05 -7.56 -9.96
N THR A 274 8.74 -8.19 -8.81
CA THR A 274 7.54 -7.90 -8.03
C THR A 274 7.84 -7.73 -6.55
N PHE A 275 6.96 -6.95 -5.90
CA PHE A 275 6.99 -6.72 -4.46
C PHE A 275 5.78 -7.40 -3.81
N TYR A 276 6.00 -7.95 -2.62
CA TYR A 276 4.98 -8.52 -1.76
C TYR A 276 5.39 -8.33 -0.31
N TYR A 277 4.53 -8.68 0.62
CA TYR A 277 4.72 -8.37 2.02
C TYR A 277 4.63 -9.64 2.86
N GLN A 278 5.49 -9.76 3.88
CA GLN A 278 5.40 -10.80 4.90
C GLN A 278 5.02 -10.17 6.23
N GLN A 279 3.99 -10.71 6.88
CA GLN A 279 3.60 -10.24 8.21
C GLN A 279 4.72 -10.50 9.21
N ARG A 280 5.09 -9.50 9.99
CA ARG A 280 6.07 -9.62 11.08
C ARG A 280 5.52 -10.56 12.14
N ASP A 281 6.35 -11.41 12.70
CA ASP A 281 5.94 -12.23 13.85
C ASP A 281 5.62 -11.30 15.02
N ALA A 282 4.54 -11.63 15.77
CA ALA A 282 4.11 -10.82 16.91
C ALA A 282 5.23 -10.61 17.95
N PHE A 283 6.23 -11.49 17.98
CA PHE A 283 7.40 -11.38 18.85
C PHE A 283 8.39 -10.31 18.35
N GLU A 284 8.63 -10.21 17.04
CA GLU A 284 9.48 -9.18 16.43
C GLU A 284 8.84 -7.81 16.52
N ALA A 285 7.55 -7.71 16.22
CA ALA A 285 6.77 -6.47 16.38
C ALA A 285 6.76 -6.00 17.84
N HIS A 286 6.68 -6.92 18.80
CA HIS A 286 6.73 -6.60 20.22
C HIS A 286 8.16 -6.21 20.68
N GLN A 287 9.21 -6.81 20.14
CA GLN A 287 10.58 -6.40 20.40
C GLN A 287 10.90 -5.01 19.84
N MET A 288 10.43 -4.67 18.64
CA MET A 288 10.57 -3.31 18.11
C MET A 288 9.81 -2.27 18.95
N HIS A 289 8.60 -2.59 19.42
CA HIS A 289 7.85 -1.72 20.34
C HIS A 289 8.53 -1.60 21.73
N LEU A 290 9.16 -2.67 22.22
CA LEU A 290 9.88 -2.66 23.48
C LEU A 290 11.24 -1.99 23.38
N SER A 291 11.95 -2.11 22.25
CA SER A 291 13.21 -1.39 22.03
C SER A 291 12.98 0.11 21.95
N THR A 292 11.95 0.56 21.22
CA THR A 292 11.57 1.99 21.20
C THR A 292 11.06 2.51 22.55
N GLN A 293 10.40 1.68 23.37
CA GLN A 293 9.98 2.08 24.72
C GLN A 293 11.08 1.94 25.77
N SER A 294 11.97 0.95 25.65
CA SER A 294 13.09 0.73 26.58
C SER A 294 14.16 1.80 26.44
N GLU A 295 14.43 2.27 25.23
CA GLU A 295 15.35 3.40 24.99
C GLU A 295 14.78 4.71 25.53
N ALA A 296 13.46 4.92 25.43
CA ALA A 296 12.77 6.05 26.05
C ALA A 296 12.82 6.00 27.59
N HIS A 297 12.77 4.80 28.19
CA HIS A 297 12.85 4.63 29.66
C HIS A 297 14.28 4.68 30.20
N THR A 298 15.30 4.21 29.48
CA THR A 298 16.69 4.30 29.90
C THR A 298 17.21 5.74 29.86
N LEU A 299 16.74 6.57 28.94
CA LEU A 299 17.05 8.00 28.90
C LEU A 299 16.37 8.79 30.03
N SER A 300 15.20 8.34 30.51
CA SER A 300 14.50 8.92 31.65
C SER A 300 15.11 8.54 33.01
N ALA A 301 15.69 7.35 33.13
CA ALA A 301 16.30 6.87 34.38
C ALA A 301 17.71 7.44 34.67
N ALA A 302 18.41 7.93 33.63
CA ALA A 302 19.74 8.52 33.78
C ALA A 302 19.73 9.97 34.33
N LYS A 303 18.54 10.58 34.54
CA LYS A 303 18.40 11.96 35.07
C LYS A 303 17.99 12.04 36.54
N ALA A 304 18.00 10.95 37.29
CA ALA A 304 17.66 10.97 38.72
C ALA A 304 18.79 10.41 39.57
N ALA A 305 19.83 11.22 39.81
CA ALA A 305 20.72 11.04 40.95
C ALA A 305 20.74 12.34 41.76
N PRO A 306 20.50 12.30 43.10
CA PRO A 306 20.30 13.50 43.87
C PRO A 306 21.63 14.01 44.44
N LEU A 307 21.82 15.31 44.38
CA LEU A 307 22.84 15.99 45.18
C LEU A 307 22.20 17.16 45.95
N PHE A 308 22.28 17.00 47.27
CA PHE A 308 22.13 18.00 48.35
C PHE A 308 20.75 18.34 48.89
N THR A 309 20.51 17.82 50.06
CA THR A 309 19.69 18.30 51.18
C THR A 309 19.92 19.76 51.54
N HIS A 310 18.86 20.54 51.67
CA HIS A 310 18.71 21.49 52.77
C HIS A 310 17.23 21.70 53.12
N THR A 311 16.99 21.42 54.38
CA THR A 311 15.81 21.67 55.21
C THR A 311 15.42 23.14 55.21
N HIS A 312 14.14 23.48 55.06
CA HIS A 312 13.48 24.44 55.97
C HIS A 312 11.91 24.27 55.87
N THR A 313 11.38 24.02 57.03
CA THR A 313 10.02 24.03 57.48
C THR A 313 9.35 25.41 57.30
N HIS A 314 8.10 25.45 56.87
CA HIS A 314 7.05 26.24 57.54
C HIS A 314 5.64 25.88 57.05
N THR A 315 4.79 25.68 58.05
CA THR A 315 3.37 25.42 58.13
C THR A 315 2.48 26.58 57.67
N HIS A 316 1.30 26.32 57.09
CA HIS A 316 -0.07 26.71 57.54
C HIS A 316 -1.12 26.53 56.41
N THR A 317 -2.04 25.66 56.63
CA THR A 317 -3.52 25.68 56.92
C THR A 317 -4.50 26.30 55.90
N HIS A 318 -5.44 25.42 55.53
CA HIS A 318 -6.90 25.60 55.25
C HIS A 318 -7.36 26.56 54.12
N THR A 319 -8.19 26.13 53.22
CA THR A 319 -9.65 25.95 53.38
C THR A 319 -10.29 25.37 52.10
N THR A 320 -11.26 24.54 52.30
CA THR A 320 -12.26 23.90 51.45
C THR A 320 -13.04 24.86 50.56
N THR A 321 -13.32 24.51 49.29
CA THR A 321 -14.67 24.58 48.66
C THR A 321 -14.69 23.91 47.29
N GLN A 322 -15.49 22.86 47.13
CA GLN A 322 -16.14 22.45 45.85
C GLN A 322 -17.47 23.25 45.75
N PRO A 323 -18.19 23.34 44.62
CA PRO A 323 -18.21 22.49 43.42
C PRO A 323 -18.45 23.26 42.11
N GLN A 324 -18.33 22.63 40.99
CA GLN A 324 -19.31 22.47 39.88
C GLN A 324 -18.62 22.14 38.56
N HIS A 325 -19.09 21.09 37.92
CA HIS A 325 -18.69 20.68 36.56
C HIS A 325 -19.20 21.64 35.50
N PRO A 326 -18.45 21.81 34.41
CA PRO A 326 -19.05 21.80 33.09
C PRO A 326 -18.44 20.71 32.20
N VAL A 327 -19.31 20.14 31.39
CA VAL A 327 -19.07 19.20 30.31
C VAL A 327 -17.96 19.70 29.41
N SER A 328 -16.85 18.98 29.35
CA SER A 328 -15.78 19.26 28.42
C SER A 328 -15.90 18.32 27.22
N SER A 329 -16.21 18.93 26.08
CA SER A 329 -15.95 18.36 24.75
C SER A 329 -14.47 18.01 24.63
N GLN A 330 -14.13 16.74 24.44
CA GLN A 330 -12.78 16.32 24.12
C GLN A 330 -12.40 16.88 22.73
N PRO A 331 -11.29 17.58 22.61
CA PRO A 331 -10.72 17.88 21.31
C PRO A 331 -10.07 16.60 20.74
N ALA A 332 -10.17 16.43 19.42
CA ALA A 332 -9.48 15.42 18.67
C ALA A 332 -7.99 15.38 19.06
N ALA A 333 -7.46 14.17 19.24
CA ALA A 333 -6.06 13.95 19.59
C ALA A 333 -5.17 14.61 18.52
N THR A 334 -4.58 15.74 18.86
CA THR A 334 -3.48 16.35 18.12
C THR A 334 -2.28 15.39 18.16
N ALA A 335 -1.67 15.15 17.00
CA ALA A 335 -0.39 14.46 16.91
C ALA A 335 0.61 15.10 17.90
N PRO A 336 1.48 14.33 18.53
CA PRO A 336 2.43 14.88 19.50
C PRO A 336 3.25 16.00 18.85
N GLN A 337 3.17 17.20 19.38
CA GLN A 337 4.00 18.32 18.93
C GLN A 337 5.46 17.95 19.20
N ARG A 338 6.29 17.96 18.14
CA ARG A 338 7.74 17.77 18.25
C ARG A 338 8.32 18.84 19.20
N ALA A 339 9.20 18.43 20.10
CA ALA A 339 9.91 19.33 21.00
C ALA A 339 10.97 20.18 20.28
N TRP A 340 11.22 19.93 18.97
CA TRP A 340 12.23 20.57 18.12
C TRP A 340 11.65 20.76 16.69
N ASP A 341 12.28 21.62 15.90
CA ASP A 341 11.81 22.07 14.61
C ASP A 341 12.92 21.97 13.55
N LEU A 342 12.57 21.46 12.35
CA LEU A 342 13.47 21.36 11.20
C LEU A 342 13.45 22.63 10.32
N SER A 343 12.63 23.64 10.63
CA SER A 343 12.45 24.79 9.73
C SER A 343 13.74 25.52 9.41
N LEU A 344 14.62 25.69 10.39
CA LEU A 344 15.94 26.34 10.20
C LEU A 344 16.86 25.49 9.30
N VAL A 345 16.84 24.16 9.44
CA VAL A 345 17.62 23.26 8.60
C VAL A 345 17.10 23.32 7.15
N LEU A 346 15.78 23.24 6.96
CA LEU A 346 15.15 23.34 5.66
C LEU A 346 15.38 24.69 4.99
N GLU A 347 15.40 25.79 5.76
CA GLU A 347 15.72 27.12 5.23
C GLU A 347 17.18 27.22 4.79
N ALA A 348 18.11 26.66 5.54
CA ALA A 348 19.51 26.57 5.11
C ALA A 348 19.69 25.74 3.83
N VAL A 349 18.93 24.64 3.71
CA VAL A 349 18.89 23.80 2.48
C VAL A 349 18.32 24.61 1.30
N ARG A 350 17.24 25.38 1.48
CA ARG A 350 16.65 26.23 0.41
C ARG A 350 17.61 27.31 -0.07
N GLN A 351 18.48 27.78 0.81
CA GLN A 351 19.53 28.76 0.51
C GLN A 351 20.82 28.12 0.01
N GLU A 352 20.78 26.81 -0.31
CA GLU A 352 21.94 26.01 -0.76
C GLU A 352 23.14 26.02 0.22
N ARG A 353 22.90 26.37 1.49
CA ARG A 353 23.90 26.37 2.57
C ARG A 353 23.93 24.99 3.23
N PHE A 354 24.33 23.98 2.46
CA PHE A 354 24.28 22.59 2.89
C PHE A 354 25.21 22.27 4.07
N ALA A 355 26.37 22.94 4.16
CA ALA A 355 27.29 22.77 5.29
C ALA A 355 26.65 23.26 6.60
N ASP A 356 26.03 24.44 6.58
CA ASP A 356 25.32 25.00 7.73
C ASP A 356 24.12 24.13 8.11
N ALA A 357 23.40 23.62 7.12
CA ALA A 357 22.28 22.69 7.34
C ALA A 357 22.72 21.40 8.02
N LEU A 358 23.90 20.86 7.64
CA LEU A 358 24.47 19.66 8.27
C LEU A 358 24.92 19.92 9.71
N GLU A 359 25.46 21.10 10.01
CA GLU A 359 25.81 21.50 11.39
C GLU A 359 24.56 21.70 12.24
N LEU A 360 23.53 22.38 11.69
CA LEU A 360 22.26 22.60 12.38
C LEU A 360 21.56 21.29 12.72
N ILE A 361 21.46 20.34 11.79
CA ILE A 361 20.80 19.05 12.05
C ILE A 361 21.60 18.21 13.05
N GLY A 362 22.93 18.35 13.08
CA GLY A 362 23.80 17.71 14.07
C GLY A 362 23.65 18.28 15.47
N SER A 363 23.16 19.53 15.61
CA SER A 363 22.94 20.22 16.88
C SER A 363 21.54 20.02 17.47
N LEU A 364 20.66 19.33 16.78
CA LEU A 364 19.31 19.04 17.25
C LEU A 364 19.32 18.17 18.52
N PRO A 365 18.30 18.26 19.38
CA PRO A 365 18.20 17.44 20.60
C PRO A 365 18.23 15.93 20.30
N ALA A 366 18.62 15.15 21.30
CA ALA A 366 18.72 13.69 21.16
C ALA A 366 17.41 13.01 20.65
N ASP A 367 16.27 13.57 21.01
CA ASP A 367 14.95 13.07 20.57
C ASP A 367 14.74 13.14 19.05
N SER A 368 15.48 13.99 18.34
CA SER A 368 15.44 14.07 16.87
C SER A 368 16.22 12.94 16.18
N HIS A 369 17.09 12.25 16.91
CA HIS A 369 17.96 11.22 16.34
C HIS A 369 17.24 9.95 15.91
N GLU A 370 15.99 9.77 16.34
CA GLU A 370 15.09 8.67 16.00
C GLU A 370 13.89 9.16 15.16
N ASP A 371 13.83 10.45 14.81
CA ASP A 371 12.77 10.98 13.96
C ASP A 371 13.06 10.68 12.48
N PRO A 372 12.15 10.02 11.75
CA PRO A 372 12.37 9.64 10.35
C PRO A 372 12.66 10.80 9.41
N ASP A 373 12.02 11.96 9.60
CA ASP A 373 12.24 13.15 8.75
C ASP A 373 13.61 13.76 9.02
N ALA A 374 14.06 13.78 10.29
CA ALA A 374 15.38 14.26 10.65
C ALA A 374 16.48 13.33 10.13
N LEU A 375 16.28 12.01 10.25
CA LEU A 375 17.20 11.02 9.69
C LEU A 375 17.29 11.13 8.17
N LEU A 376 16.16 11.24 7.48
CA LEU A 376 16.14 11.40 6.02
C LEU A 376 16.89 12.65 5.59
N LEU A 377 16.61 13.79 6.20
CA LEU A 377 17.27 15.06 5.88
C LEU A 377 18.76 14.99 6.15
N ARG A 378 19.17 14.36 7.25
CA ARG A 378 20.58 14.12 7.58
C ARG A 378 21.28 13.24 6.54
N ALA A 379 20.63 12.15 6.11
CA ALA A 379 21.16 11.26 5.07
C ALA A 379 21.35 12.00 3.73
N VAL A 380 20.36 12.80 3.32
CA VAL A 380 20.43 13.66 2.12
C VAL A 380 21.64 14.59 2.20
N LEU A 381 21.79 15.29 3.33
CA LEU A 381 22.89 16.25 3.51
C LEU A 381 24.27 15.55 3.51
N LEU A 382 24.39 14.39 4.13
CA LEU A 382 25.61 13.59 4.12
C LEU A 382 25.97 13.11 2.71
N THR A 383 24.98 12.65 1.92
CA THR A 383 25.18 12.25 0.52
C THR A 383 25.66 13.42 -0.32
N ASN A 384 25.05 14.60 -0.19
CA ASN A 384 25.43 15.80 -0.92
C ASN A 384 26.84 16.30 -0.56
N HIS A 385 27.33 15.98 0.65
CA HIS A 385 28.70 16.28 1.07
C HIS A 385 29.72 15.17 0.76
N GLY A 386 29.32 14.11 0.05
CA GLY A 386 30.18 12.98 -0.27
C GLY A 386 30.55 12.09 0.92
N ARG A 387 29.86 12.26 2.08
CA ARG A 387 30.04 11.43 3.30
C ARG A 387 29.20 10.16 3.20
N ILE A 388 29.47 9.36 2.15
CA ILE A 388 28.62 8.25 1.72
C ILE A 388 28.45 7.18 2.80
N LYS A 389 29.55 6.79 3.48
CA LYS A 389 29.49 5.76 4.56
C LYS A 389 28.63 6.18 5.74
N GLU A 390 28.65 7.46 6.08
CA GLU A 390 27.82 7.97 7.15
C GLU A 390 26.35 8.11 6.72
N SER A 391 26.12 8.49 5.45
CA SER A 391 24.78 8.48 4.88
C SER A 391 24.19 7.07 4.88
N GLU A 392 24.96 6.07 4.46
CA GLU A 392 24.54 4.67 4.47
C GLU A 392 24.11 4.20 5.87
N GLU A 393 24.88 4.54 6.91
CA GLU A 393 24.54 4.19 8.29
C GLU A 393 23.25 4.86 8.76
N VAL A 394 23.07 6.15 8.43
CA VAL A 394 21.83 6.89 8.76
C VAL A 394 20.64 6.30 7.99
N CYS A 395 20.81 5.98 6.72
CA CYS A 395 19.76 5.31 5.93
C CYS A 395 19.39 3.95 6.51
N ARG A 396 20.36 3.15 6.94
CA ARG A 396 20.11 1.86 7.60
C ARG A 396 19.29 2.01 8.87
N ARG A 397 19.60 3.01 9.69
CA ARG A 397 18.80 3.33 10.89
C ARG A 397 17.39 3.78 10.52
N LEU A 398 17.26 4.66 9.52
CA LEU A 398 15.94 5.10 9.03
C LEU A 398 15.11 3.93 8.53
N LEU A 399 15.69 3.04 7.72
CA LEU A 399 14.98 1.86 7.20
C LEU A 399 14.62 0.83 8.28
N ALA A 400 15.37 0.80 9.39
CA ALA A 400 14.98 0.00 10.56
C ALA A 400 13.72 0.55 11.26
N LEU A 401 13.46 1.87 11.18
CA LEU A 401 12.29 2.52 11.74
C LEU A 401 11.12 2.58 10.74
N ASP A 402 11.43 2.87 9.48
CA ASP A 402 10.48 3.00 8.37
C ASP A 402 11.05 2.31 7.13
N GLU A 403 10.84 1.00 7.04
CA GLU A 403 11.29 0.14 5.92
C GLU A 403 10.69 0.56 4.58
N LEU A 404 9.58 1.30 4.58
CA LEU A 404 8.89 1.73 3.37
C LEU A 404 9.24 3.16 2.95
N ASN A 405 10.37 3.68 3.40
CA ASN A 405 10.83 5.02 3.06
C ASN A 405 11.50 5.08 1.69
N ALA A 406 10.78 5.55 0.69
CA ALA A 406 11.29 5.65 -0.70
C ALA A 406 12.54 6.52 -0.83
N GLY A 407 12.64 7.62 -0.05
CA GLY A 407 13.81 8.50 -0.05
C GLY A 407 15.06 7.79 0.49
N ALA A 408 14.91 7.02 1.58
CA ALA A 408 16.00 6.24 2.16
C ALA A 408 16.49 5.15 1.18
N HIS A 409 15.58 4.43 0.54
CA HIS A 409 15.94 3.46 -0.49
C HIS A 409 16.68 4.12 -1.67
N TYR A 410 16.23 5.28 -2.15
CA TYR A 410 16.96 6.00 -3.18
C TYR A 410 18.38 6.39 -2.75
N LEU A 411 18.57 6.88 -1.53
CA LEU A 411 19.90 7.20 -1.01
C LEU A 411 20.77 5.95 -0.84
N MET A 412 20.18 4.83 -0.40
CA MET A 412 20.89 3.53 -0.36
C MET A 412 21.35 3.09 -1.76
N ALA A 413 20.53 3.30 -2.79
CA ALA A 413 20.93 3.01 -4.17
C ALA A 413 22.17 3.82 -4.58
N LEU A 414 22.23 5.10 -4.21
CA LEU A 414 23.43 5.94 -4.46
C LEU A 414 24.65 5.46 -3.67
N CYS A 415 24.45 5.07 -2.40
CA CYS A 415 25.54 4.53 -1.58
C CYS A 415 26.09 3.22 -2.16
N SER A 416 25.22 2.30 -2.56
CA SER A 416 25.58 1.01 -3.17
C SER A 416 26.32 1.18 -4.49
N GLU A 417 25.89 2.12 -5.35
CA GLU A 417 26.64 2.46 -6.58
C GLU A 417 28.06 2.95 -6.28
N HIS A 418 28.19 3.84 -5.28
CA HIS A 418 29.50 4.36 -4.87
C HIS A 418 30.43 3.25 -4.35
N ASP A 419 29.89 2.25 -3.67
CA ASP A 419 30.63 1.08 -3.16
C ASP A 419 30.94 0.04 -4.24
N GLY A 420 30.46 0.25 -5.48
CA GLY A 420 30.68 -0.65 -6.60
C GLY A 420 29.79 -1.88 -6.59
N ASP A 421 28.65 -1.84 -5.94
CA ASP A 421 27.61 -2.87 -5.98
C ASP A 421 26.38 -2.42 -6.81
N PRO A 422 26.43 -2.61 -8.14
CA PRO A 422 25.34 -2.20 -9.00
C PRO A 422 24.05 -3.01 -8.80
N ASN A 423 24.14 -4.25 -8.30
CA ASN A 423 22.97 -5.09 -8.07
C ASN A 423 22.13 -4.54 -6.90
N SER A 424 22.78 -4.25 -5.78
CA SER A 424 22.12 -3.61 -4.63
C SER A 424 21.61 -2.21 -4.99
N ALA A 425 22.35 -1.44 -5.82
CA ALA A 425 21.89 -0.14 -6.30
C ALA A 425 20.61 -0.24 -7.12
N ILE A 426 20.52 -1.25 -8.02
CA ILE A 426 19.31 -1.50 -8.81
C ILE A 426 18.14 -1.91 -7.91
N GLU A 427 18.36 -2.85 -6.98
CA GLU A 427 17.34 -3.33 -6.06
C GLU A 427 16.74 -2.18 -5.22
N HIS A 428 17.56 -1.38 -4.59
CA HIS A 428 17.12 -0.22 -3.84
C HIS A 428 16.44 0.83 -4.73
N GLY A 429 16.93 1.06 -5.95
CA GLY A 429 16.29 1.96 -6.90
C GLY A 429 14.90 1.51 -7.32
N LEU A 430 14.71 0.20 -7.61
CA LEU A 430 13.41 -0.40 -7.91
C LEU A 430 12.46 -0.33 -6.72
N THR A 431 12.97 -0.59 -5.52
CA THR A 431 12.20 -0.46 -4.29
C THR A 431 11.70 0.98 -4.10
N ALA A 432 12.55 1.99 -4.32
CA ALA A 432 12.16 3.39 -4.23
C ALA A 432 11.04 3.74 -5.23
N ILE A 433 11.11 3.24 -6.47
CA ILE A 433 10.08 3.41 -7.50
C ILE A 433 8.77 2.73 -7.11
N TYR A 434 8.85 1.51 -6.59
CA TYR A 434 7.64 0.79 -6.13
C TYR A 434 6.94 1.54 -5.00
N LEU A 435 7.70 2.02 -4.02
CA LEU A 435 7.17 2.75 -2.88
C LEU A 435 6.62 4.12 -3.25
N ASP A 436 7.16 4.73 -4.30
CA ASP A 436 6.73 6.03 -4.80
C ASP A 436 6.90 6.14 -6.32
N PRO A 437 5.90 5.72 -7.11
CA PRO A 437 5.97 5.74 -8.57
C PRO A 437 6.12 7.15 -9.18
N GLY A 438 5.80 8.20 -8.41
CA GLY A 438 5.99 9.59 -8.81
C GLY A 438 7.40 10.13 -8.58
N PHE A 439 8.30 9.35 -8.00
CA PHE A 439 9.64 9.80 -7.64
C PHE A 439 10.61 9.73 -8.85
N ALA A 440 10.90 10.88 -9.45
CA ALA A 440 11.67 10.96 -10.70
C ALA A 440 13.14 10.53 -10.57
N MET A 441 13.79 10.81 -9.44
CA MET A 441 15.23 10.62 -9.28
C MET A 441 15.69 9.16 -9.34
N PRO A 442 14.99 8.16 -8.75
CA PRO A 442 15.34 6.75 -8.95
C PRO A 442 15.27 6.31 -10.41
N HIS A 443 14.29 6.79 -11.18
CA HIS A 443 14.20 6.51 -12.61
C HIS A 443 15.39 7.07 -13.38
N LEU A 444 15.81 8.31 -13.07
CA LEU A 444 17.01 8.91 -13.67
C LEU A 444 18.26 8.10 -13.35
N HIS A 445 18.44 7.72 -12.10
CA HIS A 445 19.58 6.94 -11.64
C HIS A 445 19.64 5.55 -12.30
N LEU A 446 18.53 4.79 -12.28
CA LEU A 446 18.46 3.48 -12.94
C LEU A 446 18.68 3.56 -14.44
N GLY A 447 18.16 4.59 -15.10
CA GLY A 447 18.40 4.83 -16.52
C GLY A 447 19.89 5.07 -16.85
N ILE A 448 20.61 5.78 -15.98
CA ILE A 448 22.07 5.99 -16.12
C ILE A 448 22.83 4.68 -15.86
N LEU A 449 22.44 3.90 -14.84
CA LEU A 449 23.06 2.59 -14.56
C LEU A 449 22.86 1.61 -15.73
N ALA A 450 21.64 1.49 -16.24
CA ALA A 450 21.32 0.64 -17.39
C ALA A 450 22.13 1.02 -18.64
N LYS A 451 22.29 2.33 -18.91
CA LYS A 451 23.13 2.80 -20.02
C LYS A 451 24.59 2.39 -19.84
N ARG A 452 25.15 2.50 -18.62
CA ARG A 452 26.53 2.10 -18.33
C ARG A 452 26.75 0.59 -18.49
N SER A 453 25.76 -0.23 -18.19
CA SER A 453 25.80 -1.68 -18.40
C SER A 453 25.53 -2.10 -19.85
N GLY A 454 25.17 -1.16 -20.75
CA GLY A 454 24.87 -1.43 -22.17
C GLY A 454 23.41 -1.86 -22.40
N ASP A 455 22.54 -1.88 -21.40
CA ASP A 455 21.09 -2.13 -21.56
C ASP A 455 20.38 -0.87 -22.05
N THR A 456 20.41 -0.67 -23.38
CA THR A 456 19.82 0.50 -24.02
C THR A 456 18.30 0.55 -23.91
N VAL A 457 17.62 -0.60 -23.84
CA VAL A 457 16.16 -0.69 -23.74
C VAL A 457 15.70 -0.18 -22.36
N SER A 458 16.27 -0.71 -21.31
CA SER A 458 15.96 -0.25 -19.94
C SER A 458 16.39 1.21 -19.75
N ALA A 459 17.55 1.62 -20.29
CA ALA A 459 17.98 3.00 -20.21
C ALA A 459 16.99 3.97 -20.84
N GLN A 460 16.50 3.70 -22.06
CA GLN A 460 15.50 4.53 -22.73
C GLN A 460 14.18 4.58 -21.94
N ARG A 461 13.72 3.45 -21.45
CA ARG A 461 12.48 3.35 -20.66
C ARG A 461 12.56 4.20 -19.40
N GLU A 462 13.61 4.03 -18.60
CA GLU A 462 13.74 4.70 -17.31
C GLU A 462 14.04 6.20 -17.45
N LEU A 463 14.93 6.59 -18.38
CA LEU A 463 15.19 8.00 -18.67
C LEU A 463 13.97 8.72 -19.25
N GLY A 464 13.17 8.03 -20.08
CA GLY A 464 11.91 8.55 -20.60
C GLY A 464 10.91 8.85 -19.50
N LYS A 465 10.74 7.91 -18.54
CA LYS A 465 9.91 8.11 -17.35
C LYS A 465 10.43 9.25 -16.47
N ALA A 466 11.74 9.26 -16.18
CA ALA A 466 12.36 10.33 -15.40
C ALA A 466 12.07 11.71 -15.98
N ARG A 467 12.19 11.87 -17.31
CA ARG A 467 11.89 13.13 -18.00
C ARG A 467 10.44 13.59 -17.79
N VAL A 468 9.49 12.67 -17.91
CA VAL A 468 8.06 12.98 -17.72
C VAL A 468 7.79 13.38 -16.27
N LEU A 469 8.30 12.62 -15.32
CA LEU A 469 8.08 12.86 -13.88
C LEU A 469 8.75 14.16 -13.43
N LEU A 470 9.99 14.44 -13.85
CA LEU A 470 10.71 15.69 -13.50
C LEU A 470 9.96 16.95 -13.91
N ALA A 471 9.17 16.91 -14.99
CA ALA A 471 8.39 18.06 -15.44
C ALA A 471 7.35 18.52 -14.40
N SER A 472 6.79 17.58 -13.60
CA SER A 472 5.76 17.81 -12.58
C SER A 472 6.22 17.53 -11.15
N GLU A 473 7.47 17.09 -10.93
CA GLU A 473 7.99 16.75 -9.60
C GLU A 473 7.93 17.98 -8.65
N ASP A 474 7.70 17.76 -7.39
CA ASP A 474 7.70 18.82 -6.38
C ASP A 474 9.07 19.50 -6.24
N ALA A 475 9.08 20.83 -6.12
CA ALA A 475 10.33 21.59 -6.04
C ALA A 475 11.16 21.24 -4.79
N SER A 476 10.53 20.90 -3.67
CA SER A 476 11.21 20.48 -2.45
C SER A 476 11.88 19.12 -2.60
N ARG A 477 11.28 18.20 -3.37
CA ARG A 477 11.91 16.90 -3.69
C ARG A 477 13.12 17.06 -4.60
N ILE A 478 13.03 17.93 -5.60
CA ILE A 478 14.21 18.25 -6.44
C ILE A 478 15.32 18.85 -5.59
N LEU A 479 14.98 19.77 -4.69
CA LEU A 479 15.95 20.38 -3.77
C LEU A 479 16.66 19.34 -2.89
N LEU A 480 15.92 18.38 -2.37
CA LEU A 480 16.45 17.34 -1.48
C LEU A 480 17.27 16.28 -2.24
N PHE A 481 16.73 15.77 -3.34
CA PHE A 481 17.28 14.57 -4.00
C PHE A 481 17.94 14.83 -5.35
N GLY A 482 17.86 16.05 -5.86
CA GLY A 482 18.43 16.43 -7.14
C GLY A 482 19.95 16.64 -7.14
N GLY A 483 20.63 16.43 -6.01
CA GLY A 483 22.09 16.59 -5.90
C GLY A 483 22.60 17.99 -6.19
N GLY A 484 21.80 19.04 -5.88
CA GLY A 484 22.12 20.43 -6.16
C GLY A 484 21.78 20.89 -7.58
N PHE A 485 21.23 20.02 -8.42
CA PHE A 485 20.81 20.40 -9.77
C PHE A 485 19.39 20.99 -9.79
N SER A 486 19.19 22.02 -10.60
CA SER A 486 17.86 22.55 -10.87
C SER A 486 17.04 21.58 -11.73
N ARG A 487 15.70 21.74 -11.72
CA ARG A 487 14.80 20.97 -12.61
C ARG A 487 15.23 21.01 -14.06
N ASP A 488 15.56 22.19 -14.58
CA ASP A 488 15.97 22.36 -15.97
C ASP A 488 17.28 21.63 -16.28
N ALA A 489 18.24 21.66 -15.36
CA ALA A 489 19.49 20.92 -15.49
C ALA A 489 19.25 19.39 -15.50
N LEU A 490 18.37 18.88 -14.64
CA LEU A 490 18.00 17.46 -14.61
C LEU A 490 17.24 17.04 -15.88
N LEU A 491 16.33 17.87 -16.38
CA LEU A 491 15.62 17.63 -17.65
C LEU A 491 16.61 17.61 -18.84
N GLN A 492 17.57 18.53 -18.85
CA GLN A 492 18.62 18.56 -19.87
C GLN A 492 19.53 17.32 -19.78
N LEU A 493 19.86 16.88 -18.56
CA LEU A 493 20.60 15.64 -18.34
C LEU A 493 19.85 14.43 -18.91
N CYS A 494 18.54 14.30 -18.60
CA CYS A 494 17.71 13.24 -19.17
C CYS A 494 17.72 13.23 -20.69
N ARG A 495 17.55 14.39 -21.33
CA ARG A 495 17.60 14.50 -22.82
C ARG A 495 18.94 14.04 -23.36
N THR A 496 20.03 14.54 -22.81
CA THR A 496 21.39 14.16 -23.23
C THR A 496 21.63 12.66 -23.09
N GLN A 497 21.19 12.07 -21.96
CA GLN A 497 21.34 10.63 -21.71
C GLN A 497 20.46 9.80 -22.65
N LEU A 498 19.22 10.22 -22.94
CA LEU A 498 18.30 9.57 -23.89
C LEU A 498 18.88 9.56 -25.31
N THR A 499 19.33 10.71 -25.81
CA THR A 499 19.97 10.81 -27.14
C THR A 499 21.20 9.89 -27.24
N ALA A 500 22.02 9.86 -26.17
CA ALA A 500 23.21 9.00 -26.15
C ALA A 500 22.87 7.49 -26.00
N ALA A 501 21.65 7.15 -25.60
CA ALA A 501 21.10 5.77 -25.56
C ALA A 501 20.33 5.42 -26.86
N GLY A 502 20.30 6.30 -27.87
CA GLY A 502 19.59 6.08 -29.13
C GLY A 502 18.08 6.33 -29.07
N GLY A 503 17.60 7.01 -28.03
CA GLY A 503 16.18 7.40 -27.86
C GLY A 503 15.88 8.77 -28.47
N GLU A 504 14.58 9.08 -28.67
CA GLU A 504 14.13 10.42 -29.05
C GLU A 504 14.22 11.37 -27.84
N ALA A 505 14.77 12.56 -28.06
CA ALA A 505 15.05 13.57 -27.03
C ALA A 505 13.81 14.30 -26.53
#